data_dc71632456aed9b83b32d89600009479
#
_entry.id   dc71632456aed9b83b32d89600009479
#
_cell.length_a   1.000
_cell.length_b   1.000
_cell.length_c   1.000
_cell.angle_alpha   90.00
_cell.angle_beta   90.00
_cell.angle_gamma   90.00
#
_symmetry.space_group_name_H-M   'P 1'
#
loop_
_entity.id
_entity.type
_entity.pdbx_description
1 polymer ?
#
loop_
_entity_poly.entity_id
_entity_poly.type
_entity_poly.pdbx_seq_one_letter_code
_entity_poly.pdbx_strand_id
1 'polypeptide(L)'
;MFSKTISLFNISNAIRACAAALALFIAAAASSCLSHRDEPEPEPERPTPQIIFLFSPGGLGDMSYNDCILKGIQLFKNDNSDIDIYIYSPNSLEESERIFSDWLKRPESNIPVLFALASSDYEPMAEEYLSELALTPNKSILLFESLKEYADPNIHTFQISMYGASYLAGVTAAQCAGGKKSLVVLANNSDGPISVARDGFLDGYGSECDIEYLADDWTGYVSAPLAYQKMNTWAQEYGFIFPVAGGSNSGIYRYSREFDASPFLAGMDIDQSSLSTRITGSVIKNIDVLICQYLLEWIHTGTMPESQLYGLDSGYADWFLAPRYKEEFQPAVTEARRVAIEKEKEYYDTKAH
;
A
#
# COMPACT_ATOMS: atom_id res chain seq x y z
N MET A 1 2.46 -48.14 -93.75
CA MET A 1 2.01 -48.34 -92.38
C MET A 1 3.27 -48.43 -91.53
N PHE A 2 3.78 -47.31 -90.98
CA PHE A 2 4.99 -47.28 -90.18
C PHE A 2 4.61 -46.80 -88.76
N SER A 3 4.70 -47.69 -87.78
CA SER A 3 4.58 -47.42 -86.37
C SER A 3 5.88 -46.85 -85.88
N LYS A 4 5.88 -45.64 -85.37
CA LYS A 4 7.02 -45.07 -84.59
C LYS A 4 6.84 -45.40 -83.12
N THR A 5 7.60 -46.37 -82.67
CA THR A 5 7.77 -46.65 -81.27
C THR A 5 8.74 -45.59 -80.67
N ILE A 6 8.24 -44.62 -79.93
CA ILE A 6 9.06 -43.66 -79.21
C ILE A 6 9.50 -44.36 -77.94
N SER A 7 10.83 -44.51 -77.75
CA SER A 7 11.46 -45.16 -76.59
C SER A 7 11.21 -44.41 -75.31
N LEU A 8 10.46 -45.03 -74.41
CA LEU A 8 10.18 -44.59 -73.07
C LEU A 8 11.46 -44.42 -72.13
N PHE A 9 12.62 -44.86 -72.69
CA PHE A 9 13.89 -44.86 -71.94
C PHE A 9 14.53 -43.47 -71.87
N ASN A 10 14.25 -42.51 -72.72
CA ASN A 10 14.84 -41.18 -72.74
C ASN A 10 14.16 -40.19 -71.78
N ILE A 11 12.89 -40.41 -71.47
CA ILE A 11 12.11 -39.53 -70.60
C ILE A 11 12.49 -39.74 -69.12
N SER A 12 12.77 -41.00 -68.75
CA SER A 12 13.17 -41.32 -67.36
C SER A 12 14.51 -40.71 -66.96
N ASN A 13 15.48 -40.66 -67.91
CA ASN A 13 16.80 -40.08 -67.63
C ASN A 13 16.77 -38.54 -67.61
N ALA A 14 15.93 -37.89 -68.40
CA ALA A 14 15.73 -36.42 -68.32
C ALA A 14 15.05 -36.01 -67.05
N ILE A 15 14.06 -36.75 -66.54
CA ILE A 15 13.37 -36.46 -65.22
C ILE A 15 14.34 -36.69 -64.08
N ARG A 16 15.21 -37.72 -64.14
CA ARG A 16 16.21 -37.93 -63.08
C ARG A 16 17.29 -36.84 -63.06
N ALA A 17 17.73 -36.34 -64.21
CA ALA A 17 18.67 -35.24 -64.32
C ALA A 17 18.07 -33.90 -63.79
N CYS A 18 16.82 -33.62 -64.11
CA CYS A 18 16.10 -32.43 -63.58
C CYS A 18 15.86 -32.55 -62.05
N ALA A 19 15.51 -33.72 -61.58
CA ALA A 19 15.32 -33.97 -60.16
C ALA A 19 16.63 -33.81 -59.36
N ALA A 20 17.76 -34.29 -59.89
CA ALA A 20 19.09 -34.13 -59.30
C ALA A 20 19.56 -32.65 -59.31
N ALA A 21 19.30 -31.89 -60.36
CA ALA A 21 19.62 -30.48 -60.45
C ALA A 21 18.76 -29.62 -59.48
N LEU A 22 17.48 -29.98 -59.32
CA LEU A 22 16.58 -29.32 -58.40
C LEU A 22 16.99 -29.58 -56.89
N ALA A 23 17.40 -30.83 -56.62
CA ALA A 23 17.89 -31.19 -55.28
C ALA A 23 19.22 -30.49 -54.93
N LEU A 24 20.11 -30.29 -55.86
CA LEU A 24 21.36 -29.54 -55.72
C LEU A 24 21.09 -28.05 -55.54
N PHE A 25 20.09 -27.48 -56.21
CA PHE A 25 19.69 -26.07 -56.08
C PHE A 25 19.04 -25.80 -54.68
N ILE A 26 18.22 -26.72 -54.19
CA ILE A 26 17.59 -26.64 -52.86
C ILE A 26 18.66 -26.79 -51.78
N ALA A 27 19.65 -27.67 -51.94
CA ALA A 27 20.75 -27.81 -51.01
C ALA A 27 21.67 -26.58 -50.97
N ALA A 28 21.93 -25.94 -52.09
CA ALA A 28 22.71 -24.70 -52.20
C ALA A 28 21.94 -23.49 -51.60
N ALA A 29 20.62 -23.42 -51.82
CA ALA A 29 19.78 -22.39 -51.21
C ALA A 29 19.64 -22.56 -49.69
N ALA A 30 19.58 -23.80 -49.18
CA ALA A 30 19.55 -24.06 -47.73
C ALA A 30 20.90 -23.75 -47.07
N SER A 31 22.02 -23.90 -47.75
CA SER A 31 23.35 -23.57 -47.22
C SER A 31 23.63 -22.08 -47.20
N SER A 32 23.02 -21.29 -48.08
CA SER A 32 23.17 -19.82 -48.09
C SER A 32 22.28 -19.12 -47.06
N CYS A 33 21.24 -19.79 -46.54
CA CYS A 33 20.43 -19.29 -45.43
C CYS A 33 21.03 -19.58 -44.01
N LEU A 34 22.12 -20.34 -43.94
CA LEU A 34 22.83 -20.66 -42.70
C LEU A 34 24.03 -19.77 -42.43
N SER A 35 24.29 -18.74 -43.31
CA SER A 35 25.31 -17.76 -43.04
C SER A 35 24.77 -16.66 -42.14
N HIS A 36 25.23 -16.69 -40.91
CA HIS A 36 25.13 -15.61 -39.90
C HIS A 36 23.70 -15.05 -39.70
N ARG A 37 22.86 -15.78 -38.98
CA ARG A 37 22.12 -15.08 -37.92
C ARG A 37 23.20 -14.65 -36.93
N ASP A 38 23.52 -13.37 -36.94
CA ASP A 38 24.04 -12.74 -35.73
C ASP A 38 22.98 -13.06 -34.69
N GLU A 39 23.24 -14.03 -33.79
CA GLU A 39 22.47 -14.13 -32.56
C GLU A 39 22.57 -12.74 -31.93
N PRO A 40 21.45 -12.07 -31.65
CA PRO A 40 21.51 -10.77 -30.98
C PRO A 40 22.40 -11.00 -29.77
N GLU A 41 23.45 -10.19 -29.65
CA GLU A 41 24.26 -10.19 -28.42
C GLU A 41 23.28 -10.22 -27.25
N PRO A 42 23.45 -11.14 -26.28
CA PRO A 42 22.54 -11.19 -25.14
C PRO A 42 22.51 -9.78 -24.56
N GLU A 43 21.32 -9.18 -24.52
CA GLU A 43 21.17 -7.89 -23.83
C GLU A 43 21.83 -8.02 -22.47
N PRO A 44 22.70 -7.04 -22.08
CA PRO A 44 23.35 -7.11 -20.79
C PRO A 44 22.29 -7.32 -19.72
N GLU A 45 22.41 -8.38 -18.95
CA GLU A 45 21.49 -8.69 -17.85
C GLU A 45 21.37 -7.44 -16.98
N ARG A 46 20.17 -6.88 -16.92
CA ARG A 46 19.89 -5.74 -16.02
C ARG A 46 20.13 -6.22 -14.60
N PRO A 47 20.91 -5.50 -13.78
CA PRO A 47 21.13 -5.92 -12.41
C PRO A 47 19.79 -5.99 -11.67
N THR A 48 19.60 -7.06 -10.90
CA THR A 48 18.39 -7.27 -10.10
C THR A 48 18.20 -6.10 -9.14
N PRO A 49 17.05 -5.41 -9.17
CA PRO A 49 16.78 -4.27 -8.31
C PRO A 49 16.66 -4.69 -6.83
N GLN A 50 16.89 -3.76 -5.94
CA GLN A 50 16.77 -3.94 -4.49
C GLN A 50 15.71 -3.02 -3.92
N ILE A 51 14.97 -3.49 -2.91
CA ILE A 51 13.96 -2.71 -2.22
C ILE A 51 14.29 -2.68 -0.73
N ILE A 52 14.26 -1.51 -0.14
CA ILE A 52 14.51 -1.29 1.29
C ILE A 52 13.25 -0.70 1.90
N PHE A 53 12.71 -1.31 2.95
CA PHE A 53 11.63 -0.76 3.76
C PHE A 53 12.17 -0.29 5.10
N LEU A 54 11.86 0.95 5.44
CA LEU A 54 12.06 1.51 6.77
C LEU A 54 10.68 1.67 7.42
N PHE A 55 10.36 0.77 8.34
CA PHE A 55 9.10 0.79 9.10
C PHE A 55 9.14 1.86 10.18
N SER A 56 7.96 2.30 10.65
CA SER A 56 7.87 3.21 11.79
C SER A 56 8.50 2.61 13.05
N PRO A 57 8.95 3.43 14.00
CA PRO A 57 9.46 2.94 15.29
C PRO A 57 8.44 2.11 16.08
N GLY A 58 7.13 2.25 15.81
CA GLY A 58 6.08 1.37 16.35
C GLY A 58 6.25 -0.11 15.99
N GLY A 59 6.95 -0.37 14.88
CA GLY A 59 7.40 -1.68 14.47
C GLY A 59 6.31 -2.64 14.02
N LEU A 60 6.75 -3.86 13.72
CA LEU A 60 5.89 -4.98 13.33
C LEU A 60 5.19 -5.58 14.55
N GLY A 61 4.05 -6.26 14.31
CA GLY A 61 3.25 -6.87 15.37
C GLY A 61 2.19 -5.94 15.96
N ASP A 62 1.88 -4.83 15.28
CA ASP A 62 0.84 -3.87 15.68
C ASP A 62 -0.58 -4.36 15.39
N MET A 63 -0.74 -5.47 14.66
CA MET A 63 -2.02 -5.99 14.13
C MET A 63 -2.83 -4.91 13.38
N SER A 64 -2.16 -3.96 12.75
CA SER A 64 -2.69 -2.77 12.12
C SER A 64 -1.86 -2.40 10.89
N TYR A 65 -1.43 -1.15 10.80
CA TYR A 65 -0.78 -0.54 9.64
C TYR A 65 0.53 -1.23 9.22
N ASN A 66 1.48 -1.43 10.14
CA ASN A 66 2.77 -2.02 9.82
C ASN A 66 2.64 -3.48 9.37
N ASP A 67 1.78 -4.27 10.03
CA ASP A 67 1.53 -5.64 9.63
C ASP A 67 0.83 -5.74 8.27
N CYS A 68 -0.02 -4.75 7.92
CA CYS A 68 -0.63 -4.66 6.60
C CYS A 68 0.41 -4.35 5.50
N ILE A 69 1.37 -3.46 5.75
CA ILE A 69 2.51 -3.23 4.85
C ILE A 69 3.31 -4.51 4.65
N LEU A 70 3.65 -5.22 5.74
CA LEU A 70 4.39 -6.47 5.66
C LEU A 70 3.65 -7.52 4.80
N LYS A 71 2.33 -7.60 4.93
CA LYS A 71 1.49 -8.46 4.09
C LYS A 71 1.61 -8.09 2.60
N GLY A 72 1.60 -6.78 2.27
CA GLY A 72 1.82 -6.31 0.89
C GLY A 72 3.17 -6.72 0.33
N ILE A 73 4.24 -6.61 1.14
CA ILE A 73 5.58 -7.10 0.79
C ILE A 73 5.57 -8.61 0.53
N GLN A 74 4.88 -9.38 1.36
CA GLN A 74 4.78 -10.83 1.21
C GLN A 74 4.02 -11.22 -0.07
N LEU A 75 2.91 -10.51 -0.37
CA LEU A 75 2.17 -10.70 -1.61
C LEU A 75 3.05 -10.45 -2.84
N PHE A 76 3.78 -9.33 -2.86
CA PHE A 76 4.72 -9.03 -3.93
C PHE A 76 5.81 -10.11 -4.07
N LYS A 77 6.39 -10.57 -2.95
CA LYS A 77 7.49 -11.55 -2.94
C LYS A 77 7.09 -12.92 -3.44
N ASN A 78 5.81 -13.31 -3.35
CA ASN A 78 5.32 -14.60 -3.84
C ASN A 78 5.59 -14.80 -5.35
N ASP A 79 5.43 -13.73 -6.14
CA ASP A 79 5.61 -13.76 -7.59
C ASP A 79 6.96 -13.18 -8.05
N ASN A 80 7.71 -12.54 -7.15
CA ASN A 80 8.97 -11.84 -7.41
C ASN A 80 10.07 -12.31 -6.43
N SER A 81 10.29 -13.63 -6.36
CA SER A 81 11.19 -14.25 -5.37
C SER A 81 12.67 -13.90 -5.56
N ASP A 82 13.05 -13.46 -6.74
CA ASP A 82 14.41 -13.04 -7.12
C ASP A 82 14.77 -11.60 -6.66
N ILE A 83 13.78 -10.77 -6.35
CA ILE A 83 14.00 -9.41 -5.87
C ILE A 83 14.46 -9.40 -4.42
N ASP A 84 15.58 -8.74 -4.12
CA ASP A 84 16.07 -8.57 -2.75
C ASP A 84 15.27 -7.49 -2.02
N ILE A 85 14.68 -7.87 -0.89
CA ILE A 85 13.95 -6.95 0.00
C ILE A 85 14.60 -6.94 1.38
N TYR A 86 14.99 -5.74 1.82
CA TYR A 86 15.55 -5.47 3.13
C TYR A 86 14.54 -4.72 3.99
N ILE A 87 14.35 -5.18 5.23
CA ILE A 87 13.40 -4.58 6.17
C ILE A 87 14.16 -4.07 7.38
N TYR A 88 13.99 -2.78 7.67
CA TYR A 88 14.47 -2.15 8.90
C TYR A 88 13.28 -1.79 9.78
N SER A 89 13.36 -2.18 11.05
CA SER A 89 12.39 -1.84 12.08
C SER A 89 13.15 -1.14 13.23
N PRO A 90 13.35 0.18 13.13
CA PRO A 90 14.12 0.96 14.10
C PRO A 90 13.37 1.08 15.42
N ASN A 91 14.08 1.42 16.49
CA ASN A 91 13.51 1.62 17.81
C ASN A 91 13.21 3.11 18.12
N SER A 92 13.66 4.03 17.25
CA SER A 92 13.44 5.47 17.41
C SER A 92 13.54 6.20 16.08
N LEU A 93 13.06 7.45 16.03
CA LEU A 93 13.19 8.31 14.84
C LEU A 93 14.67 8.65 14.55
N GLU A 94 15.51 8.80 15.57
CA GLU A 94 16.96 9.05 15.39
C GLU A 94 17.66 7.84 14.75
N GLU A 95 17.25 6.63 15.10
CA GLU A 95 17.77 5.43 14.44
C GLU A 95 17.31 5.37 12.98
N SER A 96 16.07 5.74 12.71
CA SER A 96 15.50 5.84 11.36
C SER A 96 16.27 6.84 10.51
N GLU A 97 16.52 8.02 11.04
CA GLU A 97 17.26 9.08 10.37
C GLU A 97 18.69 8.63 10.03
N ARG A 98 19.38 7.97 10.96
CA ARG A 98 20.72 7.43 10.72
C ARG A 98 20.71 6.39 9.59
N ILE A 99 19.75 5.46 9.59
CA ILE A 99 19.63 4.44 8.54
C ILE A 99 19.41 5.11 7.18
N PHE A 100 18.51 6.08 7.10
CA PHE A 100 18.18 6.79 5.88
C PHE A 100 19.34 7.66 5.37
N SER A 101 19.93 8.48 6.25
CA SER A 101 21.05 9.36 5.87
C SER A 101 22.30 8.57 5.45
N ASP A 102 22.57 7.42 6.10
CA ASP A 102 23.67 6.53 5.71
C ASP A 102 23.42 5.91 4.31
N TRP A 103 22.16 5.58 4.00
CA TRP A 103 21.81 5.09 2.67
C TRP A 103 21.93 6.19 1.60
N LEU A 104 21.50 7.40 1.89
CA LEU A 104 21.62 8.54 0.96
C LEU A 104 23.09 8.81 0.58
N LYS A 105 24.01 8.67 1.53
CA LYS A 105 25.48 8.90 1.35
C LYS A 105 26.19 7.77 0.62
N ARG A 106 25.51 6.62 0.37
CA ARG A 106 26.15 5.52 -0.38
C ARG A 106 26.55 5.98 -1.78
N PRO A 107 27.73 5.55 -2.26
CA PRO A 107 28.16 5.89 -3.61
C PRO A 107 27.17 5.35 -4.64
N GLU A 108 27.22 5.95 -5.82
CA GLU A 108 26.43 5.51 -6.97
C GLU A 108 26.71 4.03 -7.30
N SER A 109 25.65 3.31 -7.64
CA SER A 109 25.68 1.91 -8.04
C SER A 109 24.88 1.76 -9.33
N ASN A 110 25.21 0.74 -10.13
CA ASN A 110 24.38 0.35 -11.28
C ASN A 110 23.16 -0.48 -10.90
N ILE A 111 23.01 -0.86 -9.62
CA ILE A 111 21.86 -1.59 -9.11
C ILE A 111 20.75 -0.57 -8.76
N PRO A 112 19.56 -0.66 -9.37
CA PRO A 112 18.42 0.16 -8.96
C PRO A 112 18.01 -0.16 -7.53
N VAL A 113 17.81 0.86 -6.71
CA VAL A 113 17.38 0.72 -5.30
C VAL A 113 16.19 1.61 -5.03
N LEU A 114 15.09 1.00 -4.58
CA LEU A 114 13.93 1.71 -4.01
C LEU A 114 14.04 1.73 -2.49
N PHE A 115 13.99 2.92 -1.90
CA PHE A 115 13.91 3.09 -0.46
C PHE A 115 12.50 3.57 -0.07
N ALA A 116 11.75 2.72 0.62
CA ALA A 116 10.40 3.00 1.09
C ALA A 116 10.43 3.50 2.55
N LEU A 117 10.03 4.74 2.75
CA LEU A 117 9.81 5.38 4.05
C LEU A 117 8.36 5.09 4.47
N ALA A 118 8.15 4.02 5.24
CA ALA A 118 6.85 3.39 5.44
C ALA A 118 6.07 3.97 6.64
N SER A 119 6.09 5.29 6.82
CA SER A 119 5.33 6.00 7.86
C SER A 119 5.21 7.48 7.56
N SER A 120 4.11 8.11 7.98
CA SER A 120 3.93 9.57 8.03
C SER A 120 4.94 10.27 8.95
N ASP A 121 5.43 9.58 9.99
CA ASP A 121 6.46 10.11 10.90
C ASP A 121 7.73 10.52 10.18
N TYR A 122 7.95 10.03 8.96
CA TYR A 122 9.14 10.31 8.15
C TYR A 122 9.04 11.55 7.25
N GLU A 123 7.86 12.18 7.15
CA GLU A 123 7.71 13.38 6.33
C GLU A 123 8.65 14.53 6.75
N PRO A 124 8.82 14.87 8.05
CA PRO A 124 9.76 15.91 8.46
C PRO A 124 11.22 15.58 8.10
N MET A 125 11.63 14.32 8.27
CA MET A 125 12.96 13.85 7.88
C MET A 125 13.13 13.89 6.35
N ALA A 126 12.14 13.43 5.60
CA ALA A 126 12.17 13.49 4.14
C ALA A 126 12.26 14.94 3.64
N GLU A 127 11.53 15.85 4.26
CA GLU A 127 11.61 17.27 3.94
C GLU A 127 13.02 17.85 4.17
N GLU A 128 13.65 17.53 5.29
CA GLU A 128 14.99 18.00 5.62
C GLU A 128 16.04 17.52 4.61
N TYR A 129 15.99 16.23 4.25
CA TYR A 129 17.02 15.61 3.43
C TYR A 129 16.77 15.70 1.92
N LEU A 130 15.53 15.83 1.47
CA LEU A 130 15.16 15.65 0.07
C LEU A 130 14.71 16.92 -0.65
N SER A 131 14.41 18.01 0.05
CA SER A 131 13.87 19.24 -0.57
C SER A 131 14.79 19.88 -1.62
N GLU A 132 16.11 19.74 -1.46
CA GLU A 132 17.11 20.29 -2.40
C GLU A 132 18.03 19.21 -3.00
N LEU A 133 17.77 17.91 -2.70
CA LEU A 133 18.60 16.81 -3.12
C LEU A 133 18.17 16.31 -4.51
N ALA A 134 19.15 16.19 -5.42
CA ALA A 134 18.99 15.40 -6.64
C ALA A 134 19.49 13.98 -6.38
N LEU A 135 18.63 12.99 -6.53
CA LEU A 135 19.00 11.58 -6.40
C LEU A 135 19.86 11.13 -7.59
N THR A 136 20.75 10.16 -7.36
CA THR A 136 21.43 9.48 -8.46
C THR A 136 20.44 8.63 -9.25
N PRO A 137 20.67 8.39 -10.57
CA PRO A 137 19.68 7.77 -11.45
C PRO A 137 19.13 6.41 -11.01
N ASN A 138 19.90 5.67 -10.19
CA ASN A 138 19.50 4.33 -9.70
C ASN A 138 18.94 4.35 -8.28
N LYS A 139 18.66 5.51 -7.71
CA LYS A 139 17.99 5.65 -6.41
C LYS A 139 16.59 6.18 -6.62
N SER A 140 15.62 5.52 -6.00
CA SER A 140 14.22 5.96 -5.92
C SER A 140 13.76 5.96 -4.47
N ILE A 141 12.86 6.87 -4.13
CA ILE A 141 12.27 6.97 -2.80
C ILE A 141 10.75 6.92 -2.93
N LEU A 142 10.11 6.16 -2.05
CA LEU A 142 8.67 6.14 -1.88
C LEU A 142 8.34 6.54 -0.43
N LEU A 143 7.73 7.70 -0.24
CA LEU A 143 7.27 8.17 1.06
C LEU A 143 5.78 7.89 1.23
N PHE A 144 5.43 7.19 2.30
CA PHE A 144 4.07 6.80 2.61
C PHE A 144 3.35 7.90 3.40
N GLU A 145 2.05 8.01 3.18
CA GLU A 145 1.14 8.89 3.91
C GLU A 145 1.51 10.37 3.82
N SER A 146 2.04 10.78 2.67
CA SER A 146 2.37 12.16 2.33
C SER A 146 1.80 12.54 0.97
N LEU A 147 1.39 13.80 0.83
CA LEU A 147 1.00 14.42 -0.44
C LEU A 147 2.02 15.47 -0.89
N LYS A 148 3.16 15.52 -0.23
CA LYS A 148 4.21 16.49 -0.56
C LYS A 148 4.81 16.16 -1.93
N GLU A 149 4.92 17.18 -2.76
CA GLU A 149 5.59 17.08 -4.04
C GLU A 149 7.08 17.44 -3.89
N TYR A 150 7.94 16.67 -4.56
CA TYR A 150 9.38 16.88 -4.62
C TYR A 150 9.82 17.17 -6.04
N ALA A 151 10.86 17.99 -6.20
CA ALA A 151 11.38 18.37 -7.51
C ALA A 151 12.06 17.20 -8.24
N ASP A 152 12.62 16.24 -7.52
CA ASP A 152 13.27 15.06 -8.11
C ASP A 152 12.21 14.04 -8.56
N PRO A 153 12.21 13.63 -9.84
CA PRO A 153 11.23 12.67 -10.38
C PRO A 153 11.36 11.25 -9.84
N ASN A 154 12.42 10.95 -9.09
CA ASN A 154 12.60 9.66 -8.45
C ASN A 154 12.10 9.62 -7.00
N ILE A 155 11.48 10.71 -6.53
CA ILE A 155 10.84 10.78 -5.21
C ILE A 155 9.33 10.80 -5.41
N HIS A 156 8.67 9.76 -4.91
CA HIS A 156 7.23 9.57 -5.05
C HIS A 156 6.58 9.53 -3.67
N THR A 157 5.34 9.98 -3.61
CA THR A 157 4.54 9.99 -2.39
C THR A 157 3.16 9.43 -2.67
N PHE A 158 2.48 8.94 -1.65
CA PHE A 158 1.05 8.67 -1.69
C PHE A 158 0.44 8.83 -0.30
N GLN A 159 -0.85 9.09 -0.27
CA GLN A 159 -1.64 9.06 0.96
C GLN A 159 -2.93 8.28 0.74
N ILE A 160 -3.29 7.41 1.69
CA ILE A 160 -4.62 6.82 1.77
C ILE A 160 -5.42 7.63 2.78
N SER A 161 -6.40 8.40 2.28
CA SER A 161 -7.27 9.19 3.14
C SER A 161 -8.14 8.30 4.01
N MET A 162 -8.18 8.60 5.29
CA MET A 162 -9.11 7.98 6.22
C MET A 162 -10.37 8.82 6.47
N TYR A 163 -10.50 10.01 5.85
CA TYR A 163 -11.61 10.91 6.15
C TYR A 163 -12.98 10.27 5.85
N GLY A 164 -13.19 9.83 4.60
CA GLY A 164 -14.48 9.30 4.16
C GLY A 164 -14.90 8.03 4.90
N ALA A 165 -13.94 7.11 5.12
CA ALA A 165 -14.19 5.88 5.88
C ALA A 165 -14.50 6.18 7.36
N SER A 166 -13.80 7.14 7.97
CA SER A 166 -14.04 7.59 9.35
C SER A 166 -15.37 8.36 9.47
N TYR A 167 -15.77 9.11 8.44
CA TYR A 167 -17.10 9.70 8.38
C TYR A 167 -18.20 8.64 8.52
N LEU A 168 -18.09 7.53 7.80
CA LEU A 168 -19.04 6.41 7.89
C LEU A 168 -18.98 5.70 9.26
N ALA A 169 -17.81 5.65 9.90
CA ALA A 169 -17.68 5.19 11.28
C ALA A 169 -18.44 6.12 12.25
N GLY A 170 -18.34 7.43 12.05
CA GLY A 170 -19.08 8.44 12.80
C GLY A 170 -20.61 8.29 12.66
N VAL A 171 -21.10 8.07 11.43
CA VAL A 171 -22.51 7.78 11.17
C VAL A 171 -22.98 6.53 11.92
N THR A 172 -22.14 5.48 11.96
CA THR A 172 -22.44 4.27 12.74
C THR A 172 -22.47 4.56 14.23
N ALA A 173 -21.50 5.33 14.74
CA ALA A 173 -21.43 5.72 16.16
C ALA A 173 -22.67 6.50 16.60
N ALA A 174 -23.19 7.40 15.76
CA ALA A 174 -24.40 8.18 16.04
C ALA A 174 -25.64 7.31 16.32
N GLN A 175 -25.67 6.09 15.73
CA GLN A 175 -26.78 5.16 15.94
C GLN A 175 -26.62 4.29 17.17
N CYS A 176 -25.39 3.96 17.58
CA CYS A 176 -25.15 2.96 18.63
C CYS A 176 -24.59 3.54 19.95
N ALA A 177 -24.26 4.84 20.03
CA ALA A 177 -23.72 5.44 21.27
C ALA A 177 -24.71 5.47 22.45
N GLY A 178 -26.01 5.18 22.21
CA GLY A 178 -27.00 4.98 23.26
C GLY A 178 -27.28 6.23 24.13
N GLY A 179 -27.12 7.41 23.56
CA GLY A 179 -27.31 8.71 24.24
C GLY A 179 -26.11 9.15 25.11
N LYS A 180 -25.02 8.36 25.14
CA LYS A 180 -23.72 8.77 25.69
C LYS A 180 -22.90 9.46 24.60
N LYS A 181 -21.91 10.25 25.03
CA LYS A 181 -20.91 10.82 24.11
C LYS A 181 -20.07 9.71 23.44
N SER A 182 -19.44 10.07 22.34
CA SER A 182 -18.36 9.30 21.75
C SER A 182 -17.00 9.88 22.13
N LEU A 183 -15.96 9.04 22.02
CA LEU A 183 -14.57 9.43 22.25
C LEU A 183 -13.74 9.07 21.03
N VAL A 184 -12.91 10.00 20.56
CA VAL A 184 -11.82 9.73 19.64
C VAL A 184 -10.52 9.61 20.42
N VAL A 185 -9.81 8.48 20.25
CA VAL A 185 -8.50 8.26 20.88
C VAL A 185 -7.45 8.28 19.79
N LEU A 186 -6.54 9.24 19.86
CA LEU A 186 -5.44 9.39 18.91
C LEU A 186 -4.11 8.99 19.54
N ALA A 187 -3.18 8.49 18.74
CA ALA A 187 -1.83 8.20 19.21
C ALA A 187 -1.14 9.47 19.72
N ASN A 188 -1.13 10.52 18.90
CA ASN A 188 -0.54 11.82 19.22
C ASN A 188 -1.28 12.96 18.51
N ASN A 189 -0.84 14.20 18.73
CA ASN A 189 -1.47 15.41 18.19
C ASN A 189 -0.74 16.00 16.97
N SER A 190 0.38 15.42 16.56
CA SER A 190 1.23 15.92 15.47
C SER A 190 1.06 15.18 14.16
N ASP A 191 0.49 13.97 14.16
CA ASP A 191 0.31 13.16 12.97
C ASP A 191 -0.89 13.62 12.13
N GLY A 192 -0.62 14.10 10.91
CA GLY A 192 -1.63 14.57 9.97
C GLY A 192 -2.66 13.52 9.59
N PRO A 193 -2.27 12.33 9.13
CA PRO A 193 -3.20 11.27 8.74
C PRO A 193 -4.20 10.86 9.81
N ILE A 194 -3.79 10.72 11.08
CA ILE A 194 -4.75 10.37 12.15
C ILE A 194 -5.67 11.54 12.51
N SER A 195 -5.20 12.77 12.33
CA SER A 195 -6.04 13.96 12.47
C SER A 195 -7.14 14.03 11.39
N VAL A 196 -6.83 13.58 10.16
CA VAL A 196 -7.82 13.43 9.07
C VAL A 196 -8.91 12.43 9.46
N ALA A 197 -8.53 11.29 10.06
CA ALA A 197 -9.50 10.29 10.55
C ALA A 197 -10.41 10.87 11.64
N ARG A 198 -9.85 11.62 12.59
CA ARG A 198 -10.62 12.34 13.62
C ARG A 198 -11.64 13.27 12.98
N ASP A 199 -11.21 14.13 12.06
CA ASP A 199 -12.07 15.14 11.44
C ASP A 199 -13.22 14.49 10.66
N GLY A 200 -12.94 13.44 9.89
CA GLY A 200 -13.97 12.67 9.21
C GLY A 200 -14.98 12.04 10.19
N PHE A 201 -14.50 11.44 11.29
CA PHE A 201 -15.37 10.85 12.31
C PHE A 201 -16.29 11.91 12.95
N LEU A 202 -15.75 13.07 13.33
CA LEU A 202 -16.51 14.15 13.94
C LEU A 202 -17.62 14.65 13.02
N ASP A 203 -17.30 14.85 11.74
CA ASP A 203 -18.29 15.30 10.75
C ASP A 203 -19.41 14.26 10.52
N GLY A 204 -19.05 12.97 10.51
CA GLY A 204 -20.03 11.90 10.37
C GLY A 204 -20.87 11.64 11.63
N TYR A 205 -20.26 11.82 12.81
CA TYR A 205 -20.96 11.66 14.08
C TYR A 205 -21.96 12.80 14.35
N GLY A 206 -21.61 14.03 13.99
CA GLY A 206 -22.50 15.19 14.02
C GLY A 206 -22.99 15.60 15.42
N SER A 207 -22.34 15.14 16.49
CA SER A 207 -22.69 15.42 17.87
C SER A 207 -21.44 15.69 18.73
N GLU A 208 -21.61 16.05 19.99
CA GLU A 208 -20.49 16.30 20.92
C GLU A 208 -19.65 15.04 21.11
N CYS A 209 -18.35 15.17 20.87
CA CYS A 209 -17.37 14.09 20.97
C CYS A 209 -16.10 14.59 21.66
N ASP A 210 -15.60 13.82 22.59
CA ASP A 210 -14.35 14.14 23.27
C ASP A 210 -13.16 13.57 22.49
N ILE A 211 -11.99 14.19 22.64
CA ILE A 211 -10.74 13.78 21.97
C ILE A 211 -9.69 13.60 23.02
N GLU A 212 -9.02 12.44 23.04
CA GLU A 212 -7.87 12.19 23.90
C GLU A 212 -6.67 11.71 23.08
N TYR A 213 -5.47 12.10 23.54
CA TYR A 213 -4.19 11.67 23.00
C TYR A 213 -3.50 10.74 23.99
N LEU A 214 -2.84 9.68 23.47
CA LEU A 214 -2.09 8.75 24.31
C LEU A 214 -0.70 9.27 24.67
N ALA A 215 -0.09 10.04 23.76
CA ALA A 215 1.21 10.68 23.97
C ALA A 215 1.32 11.97 23.13
N ASP A 216 2.44 12.68 23.28
CA ASP A 216 2.76 13.86 22.47
C ASP A 216 3.56 13.51 21.19
N ASP A 217 4.01 12.27 21.08
CA ASP A 217 4.87 11.76 20.01
C ASP A 217 4.45 10.36 19.51
N TRP A 218 5.27 9.74 18.67
CA TRP A 218 5.03 8.41 18.11
C TRP A 218 4.83 7.30 19.15
N THR A 219 5.28 7.50 20.42
CA THR A 219 5.11 6.48 21.48
C THR A 219 3.65 6.20 21.80
N GLY A 220 2.74 7.10 21.40
CA GLY A 220 1.30 6.86 21.46
C GLY A 220 0.83 5.66 20.65
N TYR A 221 1.56 5.24 19.63
CA TYR A 221 1.25 4.03 18.85
C TYR A 221 1.61 2.71 19.56
N VAL A 222 2.44 2.77 20.59
CA VAL A 222 2.95 1.58 21.32
C VAL A 222 2.55 1.56 22.80
N SER A 223 1.54 2.31 23.19
CA SER A 223 1.09 2.51 24.58
C SER A 223 -0.14 1.66 24.95
N ALA A 224 -0.23 0.41 24.47
CA ALA A 224 -1.37 -0.48 24.74
C ALA A 224 -1.69 -0.66 26.25
N PRO A 225 -0.73 -0.79 27.18
CA PRO A 225 -1.03 -0.85 28.62
C PRO A 225 -1.72 0.41 29.14
N LEU A 226 -1.31 1.60 28.67
CA LEU A 226 -1.95 2.87 29.04
C LEU A 226 -3.38 2.94 28.49
N ALA A 227 -3.57 2.59 27.23
CA ALA A 227 -4.90 2.56 26.61
C ALA A 227 -5.85 1.59 27.35
N TYR A 228 -5.36 0.41 27.74
CA TYR A 228 -6.12 -0.53 28.56
C TYR A 228 -6.48 0.10 29.94
N GLN A 229 -5.56 0.76 30.62
CA GLN A 229 -5.80 1.40 31.91
C GLN A 229 -6.87 2.50 31.81
N LYS A 230 -6.79 3.35 30.77
CA LYS A 230 -7.75 4.44 30.52
C LYS A 230 -9.17 3.92 30.29
N MET A 231 -9.32 2.71 29.74
CA MET A 231 -10.63 2.08 29.54
C MET A 231 -11.44 1.91 30.84
N ASN A 232 -10.82 1.86 32.03
CA ASN A 232 -11.55 1.82 33.29
C ASN A 232 -12.45 3.06 33.50
N THR A 233 -12.06 4.21 32.98
CA THR A 233 -12.86 5.45 33.00
C THR A 233 -13.72 5.55 31.74
N TRP A 234 -13.11 5.38 30.56
CA TRP A 234 -13.79 5.56 29.28
C TRP A 234 -15.02 4.65 29.12
N ALA A 235 -14.96 3.40 29.59
CA ALA A 235 -16.08 2.47 29.50
C ALA A 235 -17.32 2.93 30.28
N GLN A 236 -17.15 3.77 31.29
CA GLN A 236 -18.27 4.30 32.08
C GLN A 236 -18.90 5.53 31.42
N GLU A 237 -18.08 6.35 30.75
CA GLU A 237 -18.46 7.68 30.26
C GLU A 237 -18.99 7.63 28.82
N TYR A 238 -18.35 6.81 27.95
CA TYR A 238 -18.61 6.83 26.52
C TYR A 238 -19.47 5.66 26.07
N GLY A 239 -20.29 5.88 25.02
CA GLY A 239 -21.08 4.86 24.34
C GLY A 239 -20.38 4.26 23.14
N PHE A 240 -19.47 5.05 22.54
CA PHE A 240 -18.65 4.63 21.40
C PHE A 240 -17.23 5.19 21.55
N ILE A 241 -16.23 4.38 21.19
CA ILE A 241 -14.82 4.82 21.12
C ILE A 241 -14.29 4.55 19.71
N PHE A 242 -13.72 5.58 19.11
CA PHE A 242 -13.03 5.53 17.82
C PHE A 242 -11.51 5.62 18.06
N PRO A 243 -10.79 4.47 18.11
CA PRO A 243 -9.37 4.47 18.41
C PRO A 243 -8.55 4.53 17.12
N VAL A 244 -7.69 5.55 16.99
CA VAL A 244 -6.77 5.79 15.86
C VAL A 244 -5.35 5.86 16.43
N ALA A 245 -4.89 4.76 17.04
CA ALA A 245 -3.64 4.72 17.78
C ALA A 245 -2.82 3.44 17.52
N GLY A 246 -2.93 2.85 16.33
CA GLY A 246 -2.12 1.72 15.89
C GLY A 246 -2.11 0.56 16.89
N GLY A 247 -0.94 0.06 17.27
CA GLY A 247 -0.78 -1.05 18.22
C GLY A 247 -1.38 -0.79 19.61
N SER A 248 -1.53 0.48 20.02
CA SER A 248 -2.18 0.84 21.28
C SER A 248 -3.66 0.48 21.34
N ASN A 249 -4.34 0.37 20.18
CA ASN A 249 -5.73 -0.06 20.09
C ASN A 249 -5.94 -1.46 20.69
N SER A 250 -4.92 -2.31 20.66
CA SER A 250 -4.97 -3.67 21.25
C SER A 250 -5.32 -3.66 22.75
N GLY A 251 -4.91 -2.62 23.49
CA GLY A 251 -5.29 -2.41 24.88
C GLY A 251 -6.78 -2.16 25.05
N ILE A 252 -7.39 -1.34 24.19
CA ILE A 252 -8.82 -1.04 24.16
C ILE A 252 -9.64 -2.29 23.82
N TYR A 253 -9.23 -3.02 22.76
CA TYR A 253 -9.92 -4.23 22.35
C TYR A 253 -9.80 -5.35 23.39
N ARG A 254 -8.66 -5.48 24.05
CA ARG A 254 -8.47 -6.42 25.15
C ARG A 254 -9.43 -6.14 26.30
N TYR A 255 -9.51 -4.89 26.76
CA TYR A 255 -10.45 -4.50 27.82
C TYR A 255 -11.89 -4.87 27.45
N SER A 256 -12.31 -4.56 26.23
CA SER A 256 -13.67 -4.81 25.78
C SER A 256 -14.04 -6.30 25.66
N ARG A 257 -13.04 -7.20 25.59
CA ARG A 257 -13.26 -8.66 25.67
C ARG A 257 -13.42 -9.15 27.11
N GLU A 258 -12.76 -8.47 28.05
CA GLU A 258 -12.74 -8.86 29.46
C GLU A 258 -13.97 -8.33 30.23
N PHE A 259 -14.61 -7.27 29.70
CA PHE A 259 -15.73 -6.59 30.39
C PHE A 259 -16.92 -6.38 29.43
N ASP A 260 -18.06 -7.04 29.74
CA ASP A 260 -19.29 -7.00 28.93
C ASP A 260 -19.92 -5.61 28.80
N ALA A 261 -19.75 -4.76 29.80
CA ALA A 261 -20.30 -3.39 29.84
C ALA A 261 -19.48 -2.36 29.02
N SER A 262 -18.61 -2.82 28.12
CA SER A 262 -17.77 -1.97 27.29
C SER A 262 -18.58 -1.18 26.26
N PRO A 263 -18.14 0.03 25.87
CA PRO A 263 -18.73 0.79 24.76
C PRO A 263 -18.61 0.04 23.43
N PHE A 264 -19.33 0.49 22.43
CA PHE A 264 -19.05 0.10 21.06
C PHE A 264 -17.72 0.68 20.58
N LEU A 265 -17.10 0.01 19.63
CA LEU A 265 -15.75 0.34 19.16
C LEU A 265 -15.69 0.33 17.63
N ALA A 266 -14.74 1.08 17.08
CA ALA A 266 -14.25 0.88 15.72
C ALA A 266 -12.94 0.10 15.70
N GLY A 267 -12.71 -0.66 14.62
CA GLY A 267 -11.41 -1.18 14.24
C GLY A 267 -10.68 -0.21 13.30
N MET A 268 -9.38 -0.44 13.07
CA MET A 268 -8.53 0.42 12.25
C MET A 268 -7.61 -0.43 11.35
N ASP A 269 -7.37 0.09 10.15
CA ASP A 269 -6.48 -0.40 9.08
C ASP A 269 -6.91 -1.73 8.43
N ILE A 270 -7.34 -2.70 9.20
CA ILE A 270 -7.83 -4.02 8.75
C ILE A 270 -9.13 -4.39 9.45
N ASP A 271 -9.82 -5.42 8.97
CA ASP A 271 -11.00 -5.95 9.70
C ASP A 271 -10.58 -6.53 11.06
N GLN A 272 -10.89 -5.80 12.10
CA GLN A 272 -10.62 -6.17 13.50
C GLN A 272 -11.85 -6.70 14.23
N SER A 273 -12.94 -6.98 13.53
CA SER A 273 -14.22 -7.43 14.11
C SER A 273 -14.12 -8.74 14.94
N SER A 274 -13.08 -9.55 14.70
CA SER A 274 -12.78 -10.76 15.46
C SER A 274 -12.14 -10.47 16.83
N LEU A 275 -11.54 -9.28 17.02
CA LEU A 275 -10.82 -8.94 18.25
C LEU A 275 -11.76 -8.61 19.42
N SER A 276 -12.98 -8.15 19.14
CA SER A 276 -14.03 -7.93 20.15
C SER A 276 -15.41 -7.94 19.53
N THR A 277 -16.39 -8.46 20.26
CA THR A 277 -17.81 -8.40 19.86
C THR A 277 -18.36 -6.97 19.88
N ARG A 278 -17.66 -6.02 20.51
CA ARG A 278 -18.04 -4.61 20.58
C ARG A 278 -17.59 -3.80 19.36
N ILE A 279 -16.73 -4.34 18.50
CA ILE A 279 -16.31 -3.68 17.27
C ILE A 279 -17.45 -3.74 16.25
N THR A 280 -17.99 -2.57 15.88
CA THR A 280 -19.11 -2.41 14.94
C THR A 280 -18.69 -2.49 13.48
N GLY A 281 -17.48 -2.10 13.21
CA GLY A 281 -16.83 -2.11 11.90
C GLY A 281 -15.39 -1.65 12.02
N SER A 282 -14.69 -1.61 10.91
CA SER A 282 -13.30 -1.17 10.84
C SER A 282 -13.08 -0.20 9.69
N VAL A 283 -12.32 0.87 9.92
CA VAL A 283 -11.74 1.67 8.86
C VAL A 283 -10.66 0.84 8.21
N ILE A 284 -10.83 0.53 6.94
CA ILE A 284 -9.90 -0.30 6.17
C ILE A 284 -8.96 0.58 5.36
N LYS A 285 -7.68 0.24 5.37
CA LYS A 285 -6.66 0.73 4.44
C LYS A 285 -6.09 -0.46 3.68
N ASN A 286 -6.41 -0.58 2.39
CA ASN A 286 -5.88 -1.64 1.52
C ASN A 286 -4.45 -1.31 1.06
N ILE A 287 -3.59 -0.93 2.00
CA ILE A 287 -2.20 -0.54 1.74
C ILE A 287 -1.36 -1.72 1.24
N ASP A 288 -1.70 -2.94 1.63
CA ASP A 288 -1.06 -4.17 1.15
C ASP A 288 -1.21 -4.32 -0.37
N VAL A 289 -2.39 -4.05 -0.92
CA VAL A 289 -2.66 -4.09 -2.36
C VAL A 289 -1.97 -2.93 -3.07
N LEU A 290 -2.06 -1.72 -2.51
CA LEU A 290 -1.46 -0.52 -3.10
C LEU A 290 0.06 -0.64 -3.21
N ILE A 291 0.74 -1.08 -2.15
CA ILE A 291 2.19 -1.30 -2.15
C ILE A 291 2.58 -2.31 -3.22
N CYS A 292 1.87 -3.44 -3.30
CA CYS A 292 2.16 -4.45 -4.31
C CYS A 292 2.11 -3.85 -5.72
N GLN A 293 1.15 -2.98 -6.02
CA GLN A 293 1.06 -2.31 -7.33
C GLN A 293 2.22 -1.35 -7.56
N TYR A 294 2.59 -0.51 -6.57
CA TYR A 294 3.71 0.41 -6.68
C TYR A 294 5.03 -0.33 -6.93
N LEU A 295 5.27 -1.43 -6.22
CA LEU A 295 6.47 -2.25 -6.39
C LEU A 295 6.51 -2.91 -7.76
N LEU A 296 5.38 -3.46 -8.24
CA LEU A 296 5.28 -4.09 -9.56
C LEU A 296 5.54 -3.07 -10.67
N GLU A 297 4.96 -1.87 -10.58
CA GLU A 297 5.19 -0.82 -11.56
C GLU A 297 6.65 -0.40 -11.59
N TRP A 298 7.26 -0.16 -10.41
CA TRP A 298 8.65 0.23 -10.32
C TRP A 298 9.63 -0.80 -10.89
N ILE A 299 9.45 -2.10 -10.60
CA ILE A 299 10.36 -3.13 -11.13
C ILE A 299 10.23 -3.32 -12.64
N HIS A 300 9.04 -3.06 -13.21
CA HIS A 300 8.79 -3.22 -14.64
C HIS A 300 9.19 -1.98 -15.46
N THR A 301 8.95 -0.79 -14.94
CA THR A 301 9.10 0.46 -15.68
C THR A 301 10.29 1.31 -15.23
N GLY A 302 10.79 1.09 -14.00
CA GLY A 302 11.78 1.93 -13.34
C GLY A 302 11.20 3.22 -12.75
N THR A 303 9.87 3.43 -12.84
CA THR A 303 9.16 4.61 -12.32
C THR A 303 7.99 4.16 -11.44
N MET A 304 7.39 5.09 -10.73
CA MET A 304 6.19 4.86 -9.92
C MET A 304 5.08 5.84 -10.35
N PRO A 305 3.81 5.59 -9.99
CA PRO A 305 2.73 6.55 -10.21
C PRO A 305 3.07 7.92 -9.64
N GLU A 306 2.52 8.98 -10.25
CA GLU A 306 2.59 10.33 -9.69
C GLU A 306 2.01 10.36 -8.27
N SER A 307 2.43 11.35 -7.47
CA SER A 307 1.91 11.55 -6.10
C SER A 307 0.38 11.60 -6.10
N GLN A 308 -0.26 10.76 -5.30
CA GLN A 308 -1.70 10.55 -5.38
C GLN A 308 -2.35 10.38 -4.00
N LEU A 309 -3.55 10.95 -3.89
CA LEU A 309 -4.47 10.74 -2.79
C LEU A 309 -5.49 9.65 -3.16
N TYR A 310 -5.60 8.65 -2.31
CA TYR A 310 -6.57 7.57 -2.43
C TYR A 310 -7.66 7.72 -1.36
N GLY A 311 -8.83 8.18 -1.74
CA GLY A 311 -9.97 8.36 -0.84
C GLY A 311 -10.96 7.19 -0.84
N LEU A 312 -12.10 7.40 -0.23
CA LEU A 312 -13.19 6.42 -0.11
C LEU A 312 -13.72 5.93 -1.47
N ASP A 313 -13.63 6.74 -2.52
CA ASP A 313 -14.05 6.38 -3.89
C ASP A 313 -12.98 5.57 -4.66
N SER A 314 -11.76 5.49 -4.18
CA SER A 314 -10.65 4.77 -4.82
C SER A 314 -10.69 3.25 -4.61
N GLY A 315 -11.39 2.78 -3.58
CA GLY A 315 -11.38 1.39 -3.14
C GLY A 315 -10.19 1.01 -2.23
N TYR A 316 -9.25 1.95 -1.96
CA TYR A 316 -8.15 1.72 -1.03
C TYR A 316 -8.48 2.09 0.43
N ALA A 317 -9.54 2.88 0.64
CA ALA A 317 -10.11 3.14 1.95
C ALA A 317 -11.58 2.75 1.98
N ASP A 318 -12.06 2.17 3.09
CA ASP A 318 -13.47 1.85 3.28
C ASP A 318 -13.84 1.75 4.76
N TRP A 319 -15.14 1.83 5.06
CA TRP A 319 -15.72 1.42 6.32
C TRP A 319 -16.38 0.04 6.17
N PHE A 320 -15.75 -0.97 6.75
CA PHE A 320 -16.22 -2.36 6.69
C PHE A 320 -17.00 -2.68 7.96
N LEU A 321 -18.33 -2.83 7.84
CA LEU A 321 -19.18 -3.23 8.95
C LEU A 321 -18.89 -4.67 9.39
N ALA A 322 -18.73 -4.88 10.68
CA ALA A 322 -18.64 -6.23 11.24
C ALA A 322 -19.90 -7.04 10.88
N PRO A 323 -19.77 -8.29 10.44
CA PRO A 323 -20.91 -9.09 9.95
C PRO A 323 -22.12 -9.11 10.87
N ARG A 324 -21.89 -9.08 12.19
CA ARG A 324 -22.93 -9.10 13.23
C ARG A 324 -23.76 -7.82 13.31
N TYR A 325 -23.26 -6.72 12.80
CA TYR A 325 -23.92 -5.39 12.81
C TYR A 325 -24.34 -4.92 11.42
N LYS A 326 -24.05 -5.73 10.38
CA LYS A 326 -24.28 -5.33 8.99
C LYS A 326 -25.76 -5.06 8.70
N GLU A 327 -26.66 -5.92 9.19
CA GLU A 327 -28.10 -5.77 8.97
C GLU A 327 -28.62 -4.45 9.60
N GLU A 328 -28.11 -4.11 10.78
CA GLU A 328 -28.55 -2.95 11.55
C GLU A 328 -28.05 -1.64 10.95
N PHE A 329 -26.75 -1.53 10.61
CA PHE A 329 -26.13 -0.25 10.26
C PHE A 329 -25.93 -0.04 8.75
N GLN A 330 -25.99 -1.09 7.91
CA GLN A 330 -25.77 -0.95 6.47
C GLN A 330 -26.67 0.08 5.76
N PRO A 331 -27.97 0.21 6.08
CA PRO A 331 -28.81 1.20 5.45
C PRO A 331 -28.27 2.63 5.61
N ALA A 332 -27.93 3.03 6.83
CA ALA A 332 -27.40 4.37 7.10
C ALA A 332 -26.02 4.61 6.48
N VAL A 333 -25.13 3.61 6.53
CA VAL A 333 -23.82 3.68 5.88
C VAL A 333 -23.95 3.84 4.38
N THR A 334 -24.89 3.13 3.75
CA THR A 334 -25.14 3.22 2.31
C THR A 334 -25.67 4.60 1.92
N GLU A 335 -26.61 5.15 2.69
CA GLU A 335 -27.18 6.49 2.47
C GLU A 335 -26.10 7.58 2.63
N ALA A 336 -25.23 7.46 3.64
CA ALA A 336 -24.20 8.45 3.93
C ALA A 336 -22.98 8.40 2.98
N ARG A 337 -22.74 7.29 2.27
CA ARG A 337 -21.51 7.08 1.49
C ARG A 337 -21.23 8.19 0.47
N ARG A 338 -22.25 8.65 -0.27
CA ARG A 338 -22.06 9.71 -1.25
C ARG A 338 -21.64 11.02 -0.58
N VAL A 339 -22.27 11.36 0.55
CA VAL A 339 -21.92 12.55 1.32
C VAL A 339 -20.50 12.45 1.89
N ALA A 340 -20.09 11.28 2.36
CA ALA A 340 -18.74 11.03 2.86
C ALA A 340 -17.67 11.30 1.78
N ILE A 341 -17.91 10.83 0.54
CA ILE A 341 -17.01 11.07 -0.60
C ILE A 341 -16.95 12.56 -0.96
N GLU A 342 -18.11 13.25 -1.00
CA GLU A 342 -18.17 14.68 -1.29
C GLU A 342 -17.42 15.49 -0.21
N LYS A 343 -17.64 15.17 1.06
CA LYS A 343 -16.98 15.82 2.20
C LYS A 343 -15.47 15.59 2.23
N GLU A 344 -15.03 14.38 1.90
CA GLU A 344 -13.61 14.07 1.79
C GLU A 344 -12.93 14.95 0.71
N LYS A 345 -13.55 15.11 -0.46
CA LYS A 345 -13.05 15.99 -1.52
C LYS A 345 -12.99 17.45 -1.06
N GLU A 346 -14.08 17.97 -0.48
CA GLU A 346 -14.11 19.31 0.09
C GLU A 346 -13.01 19.55 1.13
N TYR A 347 -12.73 18.55 1.98
CA TYR A 347 -11.70 18.63 3.03
C TYR A 347 -10.31 18.85 2.44
N TYR A 348 -9.95 18.12 1.40
CA TYR A 348 -8.64 18.26 0.75
C TYR A 348 -8.57 19.50 -0.14
N ASP A 349 -9.63 19.86 -0.84
CA ASP A 349 -9.69 21.09 -1.64
C ASP A 349 -9.44 22.34 -0.78
N THR A 350 -9.98 22.37 0.45
CA THR A 350 -9.80 23.50 1.37
C THR A 350 -8.37 23.56 1.97
N LYS A 351 -7.64 22.45 2.02
CA LYS A 351 -6.26 22.41 2.55
C LYS A 351 -5.19 22.65 1.47
N ALA A 352 -5.55 22.52 0.18
CA ALA A 352 -4.65 22.78 -0.94
C ALA A 352 -4.48 24.28 -1.25
N HIS A 353 -5.19 25.16 -0.55
CA HIS A 353 -5.13 26.63 -0.65
C HIS A 353 -4.66 27.25 0.67
#